data_4a947410c25c3f6deded891d2bffaed5
#
_entry.id   4a947410c25c3f6deded891d2bffaed5
#
_cell.length_a   1.000
_cell.length_b   1.000
_cell.length_c   1.000
_cell.angle_alpha   90.00
_cell.angle_beta   90.00
_cell.angle_gamma   90.00
#
_symmetry.space_group_name_H-M   'P 1'
#
loop_
_entity.id
_entity.type
_entity.pdbx_description
1 polymer ?
#
loop_
_entity_poly.entity_id
_entity_poly.type
_entity_poly.pdbx_seq_one_letter_code
_entity_poly.pdbx_strand_id
1 'polypeptide(L)'
;MPLSKDSLTKALGEVRSKTEKRKFTQAIELSVKLREIDLKKPEGRINENLELPTAADKDSKVAVIAGGDLAVRAKNAGADIIIGREDLDKLGRAKKEARKIAQNYDFFVAEAPLMPLVGKTLGQILGPRGKMPTPIPPTAPIDDIIKRQRRNVRLKVKDQPVIQVKVGTEDMPDDVLIQNILTVISRLEAKLEKGPKNIKAVSIKASMGPLVKIPLTAVA
;
A
#
# COMPACT_ATOMS: atom_id res chain seq x y z
N MET A 1 -9.86 2.77 -20.44
CA MET A 1 -9.69 1.72 -19.38
C MET A 1 -9.90 0.35 -20.00
N PRO A 2 -8.97 -0.59 -19.88
CA PRO A 2 -9.08 -1.92 -20.47
C PRO A 2 -10.01 -2.87 -19.70
N LEU A 3 -10.67 -2.41 -18.64
CA LEU A 3 -11.52 -3.22 -17.76
C LEU A 3 -12.95 -2.65 -17.69
N SER A 4 -13.94 -3.50 -17.90
CA SER A 4 -15.35 -3.15 -17.67
C SER A 4 -15.76 -3.52 -16.23
N LYS A 5 -16.73 -2.80 -15.68
CA LYS A 5 -17.28 -3.11 -14.36
C LYS A 5 -17.86 -4.52 -14.30
N ASP A 6 -18.58 -4.93 -15.37
CA ASP A 6 -19.20 -6.25 -15.46
C ASP A 6 -18.18 -7.40 -15.43
N SER A 7 -17.02 -7.22 -16.08
CA SER A 7 -15.95 -8.21 -16.06
C SER A 7 -15.33 -8.35 -14.66
N LEU A 8 -15.22 -7.23 -13.92
CA LEU A 8 -14.74 -7.22 -12.54
C LEU A 8 -15.74 -7.90 -11.58
N THR A 9 -17.02 -7.60 -11.72
CA THR A 9 -18.08 -8.25 -10.91
C THR A 9 -18.08 -9.76 -11.12
N LYS A 10 -18.02 -10.23 -12.36
CA LYS A 10 -17.93 -11.66 -12.68
C LYS A 10 -16.69 -12.30 -12.07
N ALA A 11 -15.54 -11.65 -12.21
CA ALA A 11 -14.27 -12.16 -11.66
C ALA A 11 -14.29 -12.23 -10.12
N LEU A 12 -14.86 -11.23 -9.43
CA LEU A 12 -15.03 -11.25 -7.97
C LEU A 12 -15.98 -12.37 -7.52
N GLY A 13 -17.11 -12.56 -8.20
CA GLY A 13 -18.02 -13.67 -7.95
C GLY A 13 -17.33 -15.03 -8.12
N GLU A 14 -16.49 -15.18 -9.15
CA GLU A 14 -15.71 -16.39 -9.38
C GLU A 14 -14.63 -16.60 -8.30
N VAL A 15 -13.94 -15.53 -7.86
CA VAL A 15 -12.99 -15.62 -6.74
C VAL A 15 -13.69 -16.10 -5.48
N ARG A 16 -14.84 -15.51 -5.13
CA ARG A 16 -15.60 -15.89 -3.93
C ARG A 16 -16.11 -17.34 -3.99
N SER A 17 -16.59 -17.79 -5.15
CA SER A 17 -17.11 -19.16 -5.33
C SER A 17 -16.01 -20.22 -5.26
N LYS A 18 -14.80 -19.91 -5.75
CA LYS A 18 -13.64 -20.82 -5.76
C LYS A 18 -12.79 -20.77 -4.50
N THR A 19 -13.03 -19.77 -3.64
CA THR A 19 -12.26 -19.60 -2.41
C THR A 19 -12.93 -20.30 -1.25
N GLU A 20 -12.20 -21.22 -0.61
CA GLU A 20 -12.65 -21.87 0.61
C GLU A 20 -12.66 -20.90 1.79
N LYS A 21 -13.69 -20.97 2.62
CA LYS A 21 -13.73 -20.20 3.88
C LYS A 21 -12.62 -20.65 4.83
N ARG A 22 -11.92 -19.71 5.39
CA ARG A 22 -10.82 -19.93 6.34
C ARG A 22 -11.18 -19.33 7.71
N LYS A 23 -10.40 -19.66 8.73
CA LYS A 23 -10.56 -19.12 10.10
C LYS A 23 -10.12 -17.65 10.25
N PHE A 24 -9.72 -17.00 9.18
CA PHE A 24 -9.27 -15.59 9.13
C PHE A 24 -9.87 -14.92 7.89
N THR A 25 -10.07 -13.62 7.96
CA THR A 25 -10.54 -12.80 6.84
C THR A 25 -9.44 -12.72 5.77
N GLN A 26 -9.74 -13.24 4.58
CA GLN A 26 -8.78 -13.25 3.48
C GLN A 26 -8.71 -11.88 2.80
N ALA A 27 -7.51 -11.48 2.42
CA ALA A 27 -7.31 -10.30 1.59
C ALA A 27 -7.64 -10.63 0.13
N ILE A 28 -8.21 -9.65 -0.56
CA ILE A 28 -8.36 -9.67 -2.03
C ILE A 28 -7.16 -8.94 -2.62
N GLU A 29 -6.40 -9.66 -3.43
CA GLU A 29 -5.17 -9.19 -4.07
C GLU A 29 -5.38 -9.02 -5.57
N LEU A 30 -4.96 -7.86 -6.06
CA LEU A 30 -4.88 -7.55 -7.48
C LEU A 30 -3.45 -7.80 -7.97
N SER A 31 -3.30 -8.58 -9.03
CA SER A 31 -2.03 -8.81 -9.71
C SER A 31 -2.09 -8.27 -11.14
N VAL A 32 -1.26 -7.31 -11.45
CA VAL A 32 -1.15 -6.68 -12.78
C VAL A 32 0.18 -7.07 -13.39
N LYS A 33 0.15 -7.86 -14.46
CA LYS A 33 1.33 -8.21 -15.24
C LYS A 33 1.55 -7.15 -16.33
N LEU A 34 2.74 -6.62 -16.36
CA LEU A 34 3.16 -5.59 -17.29
C LEU A 34 3.95 -6.20 -18.45
N ARG A 35 4.02 -5.48 -19.56
CA ARG A 35 4.82 -5.83 -20.75
C ARG A 35 5.56 -4.61 -21.27
N GLU A 36 6.64 -4.85 -22.00
CA GLU A 36 7.43 -3.80 -22.65
C GLU A 36 7.93 -2.72 -21.68
N ILE A 37 8.34 -3.14 -20.47
CA ILE A 37 8.90 -2.25 -19.46
C ILE A 37 10.34 -2.67 -19.20
N ASP A 38 11.26 -1.72 -19.33
CA ASP A 38 12.65 -1.91 -18.95
C ASP A 38 12.84 -1.55 -17.47
N LEU A 39 13.03 -2.58 -16.64
CA LEU A 39 13.23 -2.42 -15.18
C LEU A 39 14.57 -1.78 -14.83
N LYS A 40 15.50 -1.66 -15.78
CA LYS A 40 16.79 -0.99 -15.57
C LYS A 40 16.64 0.51 -15.60
N LYS A 41 15.68 1.02 -16.38
CA LYS A 41 15.39 2.45 -16.47
C LYS A 41 14.61 2.95 -15.26
N PRO A 42 14.81 4.19 -14.82
CA PRO A 42 14.05 4.81 -13.71
C PRO A 42 12.53 4.78 -13.94
N GLU A 43 12.09 4.96 -15.18
CA GLU A 43 10.69 4.99 -15.62
C GLU A 43 9.98 3.65 -15.45
N GLY A 44 10.72 2.53 -15.58
CA GLY A 44 10.20 1.18 -15.34
C GLY A 44 10.10 0.81 -13.85
N ARG A 45 10.70 1.59 -12.96
CA ARG A 45 10.70 1.36 -11.51
C ARG A 45 9.55 2.09 -10.84
N ILE A 46 8.38 1.50 -10.85
CA ILE A 46 7.23 2.04 -10.11
C ILE A 46 7.42 1.76 -8.63
N ASN A 47 7.42 2.79 -7.81
CA ASN A 47 7.47 2.70 -6.35
C ASN A 47 6.79 3.94 -5.76
N GLU A 48 5.48 3.86 -5.59
CA GLU A 48 4.69 4.97 -5.06
C GLU A 48 3.59 4.47 -4.12
N ASN A 49 3.13 5.36 -3.25
CA ASN A 49 1.96 5.15 -2.43
C ASN A 49 0.74 5.74 -3.16
N LEU A 50 -0.33 4.97 -3.23
CA LEU A 50 -1.60 5.35 -3.82
C LEU A 50 -2.67 5.37 -2.73
N GLU A 51 -3.39 6.48 -2.62
CA GLU A 51 -4.57 6.56 -1.77
C GLU A 51 -5.76 5.90 -2.48
N LEU A 52 -6.35 4.89 -1.81
CA LEU A 52 -7.57 4.25 -2.27
C LEU A 52 -8.80 5.02 -1.79
N PRO A 53 -9.93 4.96 -2.52
CA PRO A 53 -11.20 5.51 -2.06
C PRO A 53 -11.63 4.95 -0.71
N THR A 54 -11.46 3.63 -0.53
CA THR A 54 -11.73 2.94 0.72
C THR A 54 -10.49 2.17 1.17
N ALA A 55 -10.20 2.18 2.47
CA ALA A 55 -9.06 1.47 3.03
C ALA A 55 -9.10 -0.03 2.66
N ALA A 56 -7.99 -0.54 2.14
CA ALA A 56 -7.86 -1.96 1.79
C ALA A 56 -7.81 -2.87 3.03
N ASP A 57 -7.49 -2.31 4.18
CA ASP A 57 -7.47 -2.99 5.47
C ASP A 57 -8.03 -2.08 6.55
N LYS A 58 -8.93 -2.60 7.36
CA LYS A 58 -9.48 -1.87 8.51
C LYS A 58 -8.46 -1.69 9.63
N ASP A 59 -7.49 -2.61 9.70
CA ASP A 59 -6.51 -2.70 10.79
C ASP A 59 -5.13 -2.16 10.41
N SER A 60 -5.03 -1.37 9.34
CA SER A 60 -3.75 -0.72 8.96
C SER A 60 -3.23 0.18 10.07
N LYS A 61 -2.05 -0.18 10.61
CA LYS A 61 -1.43 0.52 11.74
C LYS A 61 -0.46 1.59 11.28
N VAL A 62 -0.62 2.78 11.85
CA VAL A 62 0.19 3.95 11.52
C VAL A 62 1.07 4.35 12.70
N ALA A 63 2.38 4.34 12.49
CA ALA A 63 3.36 4.84 13.45
C ALA A 63 3.72 6.30 13.12
N VAL A 64 3.66 7.17 14.13
CA VAL A 64 4.02 8.58 13.99
C VAL A 64 5.31 8.84 14.75
N ILE A 65 6.29 9.44 14.08
CA ILE A 65 7.57 9.84 14.65
C ILE A 65 7.56 11.36 14.78
N ALA A 66 7.33 11.85 15.98
CA ALA A 66 7.16 13.28 16.23
C ALA A 66 7.59 13.66 17.65
N GLY A 67 7.90 14.94 17.83
CA GLY A 67 8.19 15.54 19.13
C GLY A 67 7.17 16.61 19.51
N GLY A 68 7.21 17.05 20.77
CA GLY A 68 6.45 18.19 21.27
C GLY A 68 4.96 18.15 21.00
N ASP A 69 4.42 19.26 20.47
CA ASP A 69 3.00 19.45 20.19
C ASP A 69 2.46 18.48 19.12
N LEU A 70 3.24 18.17 18.08
CA LEU A 70 2.82 17.26 17.04
C LEU A 70 2.59 15.83 17.59
N ALA A 71 3.37 15.40 18.58
CA ALA A 71 3.18 14.10 19.24
C ALA A 71 1.86 14.04 20.01
N VAL A 72 1.48 15.13 20.70
CA VAL A 72 0.20 15.22 21.42
C VAL A 72 -0.97 15.19 20.43
N ARG A 73 -0.89 15.96 19.35
CA ARG A 73 -1.90 15.96 18.28
C ARG A 73 -2.03 14.60 17.61
N ALA A 74 -0.91 13.93 17.35
CA ALA A 74 -0.92 12.58 16.76
C ALA A 74 -1.60 11.55 17.67
N LYS A 75 -1.44 11.68 19.00
CA LYS A 75 -2.12 10.82 19.97
C LYS A 75 -3.63 11.03 19.93
N ASN A 76 -4.07 12.29 19.89
CA ASN A 76 -5.49 12.63 19.81
C ASN A 76 -6.10 12.21 18.46
N ALA A 77 -5.32 12.24 17.38
CA ALA A 77 -5.69 11.79 16.04
C ALA A 77 -5.79 10.26 15.90
N GLY A 78 -5.46 9.49 16.94
CA GLY A 78 -5.55 8.04 16.93
C GLY A 78 -4.38 7.35 16.22
N ALA A 79 -3.16 7.89 16.32
CA ALA A 79 -1.95 7.16 15.93
C ALA A 79 -1.77 5.91 16.81
N ASP A 80 -1.39 4.78 16.19
CA ASP A 80 -1.26 3.51 16.91
C ASP A 80 0.00 3.46 17.80
N ILE A 81 1.06 4.17 17.41
CA ILE A 81 2.25 4.41 18.23
C ILE A 81 2.85 5.77 17.91
N ILE A 82 3.43 6.38 18.92
CA ILE A 82 4.21 7.61 18.79
C ILE A 82 5.63 7.31 19.25
N ILE A 83 6.59 7.68 18.43
CA ILE A 83 8.01 7.47 18.69
C ILE A 83 8.66 8.85 18.81
N GLY A 84 9.12 9.17 20.00
CA GLY A 84 9.85 10.40 20.27
C GLY A 84 11.31 10.32 19.86
N ARG A 85 12.02 11.46 19.98
CA ARG A 85 13.47 11.54 19.67
C ARG A 85 14.29 10.59 20.52
N GLU A 86 14.01 10.53 21.83
CA GLU A 86 14.73 9.64 22.76
C GLU A 86 14.50 8.17 22.44
N ASP A 87 13.27 7.82 22.03
CA ASP A 87 12.94 6.45 21.67
C ASP A 87 13.60 6.04 20.36
N LEU A 88 13.79 6.97 19.42
CA LEU A 88 14.58 6.73 18.21
C LEU A 88 16.03 6.36 18.52
N ASP A 89 16.66 7.07 19.48
CA ASP A 89 18.03 6.78 19.89
C ASP A 89 18.14 5.40 20.58
N LYS A 90 17.15 5.03 21.40
CA LYS A 90 17.05 3.69 22.01
C LYS A 90 16.87 2.62 20.93
N LEU A 91 15.97 2.83 19.99
CA LEU A 91 15.69 1.90 18.89
C LEU A 91 16.89 1.73 17.94
N GLY A 92 17.70 2.78 17.76
CA GLY A 92 18.96 2.69 17.02
C GLY A 92 19.94 1.68 17.62
N ARG A 93 19.95 1.54 18.93
CA ARG A 93 20.76 0.55 19.67
C ARG A 93 20.06 -0.81 19.75
N ALA A 94 18.74 -0.85 19.90
CA ALA A 94 17.92 -2.04 20.06
C ALA A 94 17.35 -2.57 18.75
N LYS A 95 18.19 -3.09 17.85
CA LYS A 95 17.79 -3.57 16.50
C LYS A 95 16.64 -4.60 16.51
N LYS A 96 16.52 -5.41 17.59
CA LYS A 96 15.42 -6.39 17.72
C LYS A 96 14.05 -5.70 17.86
N GLU A 97 13.98 -4.67 18.70
CA GLU A 97 12.75 -3.88 18.91
C GLU A 97 12.38 -3.08 17.66
N ALA A 98 13.36 -2.45 17.02
CA ALA A 98 13.16 -1.76 15.77
C ALA A 98 12.59 -2.67 14.66
N ARG A 99 13.03 -3.94 14.59
CA ARG A 99 12.47 -4.94 13.67
C ARG A 99 11.03 -5.30 14.02
N LYS A 100 10.69 -5.44 15.32
CA LYS A 100 9.30 -5.70 15.77
C LYS A 100 8.38 -4.55 15.39
N ILE A 101 8.80 -3.30 15.63
CA ILE A 101 8.05 -2.11 15.21
C ILE A 101 7.84 -2.11 13.68
N ALA A 102 8.89 -2.34 12.91
CA ALA A 102 8.78 -2.41 11.45
C ALA A 102 7.88 -3.55 10.93
N GLN A 103 7.64 -4.60 11.73
CA GLN A 103 6.71 -5.68 11.41
C GLN A 103 5.28 -5.34 11.76
N ASN A 104 5.07 -4.74 12.93
CA ASN A 104 3.75 -4.51 13.51
C ASN A 104 3.02 -3.30 12.90
N TYR A 105 3.74 -2.35 12.30
CA TYR A 105 3.17 -1.13 11.73
C TYR A 105 3.35 -1.10 10.22
N ASP A 106 2.32 -0.67 9.50
CA ASP A 106 2.28 -0.70 8.04
C ASP A 106 2.81 0.59 7.45
N PHE A 107 2.41 1.72 8.02
CA PHE A 107 2.79 3.04 7.56
C PHE A 107 3.51 3.83 8.65
N PHE A 108 4.46 4.63 8.20
CA PHE A 108 5.26 5.50 9.06
C PHE A 108 5.15 6.93 8.55
N VAL A 109 4.92 7.84 9.48
CA VAL A 109 4.93 9.30 9.25
C VAL A 109 5.96 9.90 10.18
N ALA A 110 6.80 10.80 9.70
CA ALA A 110 7.82 11.43 10.51
C ALA A 110 7.83 12.95 10.34
N GLU A 111 8.05 13.66 11.41
CA GLU A 111 8.32 15.07 11.40
C GLU A 111 9.61 15.35 10.58
N ALA A 112 9.57 16.32 9.64
CA ALA A 112 10.66 16.59 8.72
C ALA A 112 12.02 16.80 9.41
N PRO A 113 12.14 17.54 10.52
CA PRO A 113 13.40 17.70 11.27
C PRO A 113 13.97 16.40 11.83
N LEU A 114 13.13 15.39 12.11
CA LEU A 114 13.56 14.09 12.64
C LEU A 114 13.99 13.09 11.55
N MET A 115 13.72 13.37 10.27
CA MET A 115 14.05 12.46 9.17
C MET A 115 15.53 12.05 9.07
N PRO A 116 16.51 12.95 9.28
CA PRO A 116 17.92 12.54 9.28
C PRO A 116 18.25 11.53 10.38
N LEU A 117 17.65 11.69 11.57
CA LEU A 117 17.84 10.77 12.69
C LEU A 117 17.16 9.41 12.38
N VAL A 118 15.95 9.44 11.85
CA VAL A 118 15.23 8.21 11.41
C VAL A 118 16.05 7.47 10.35
N GLY A 119 16.63 8.18 9.39
CA GLY A 119 17.51 7.60 8.37
C GLY A 119 18.70 6.83 8.96
N LYS A 120 19.34 7.41 9.98
CA LYS A 120 20.48 6.78 10.69
C LYS A 120 20.06 5.58 11.56
N THR A 121 18.94 5.68 12.29
CA THR A 121 18.52 4.67 13.28
C THR A 121 17.69 3.55 12.68
N LEU A 122 16.67 3.88 11.92
CA LEU A 122 15.68 2.95 11.37
C LEU A 122 15.82 2.67 9.87
N GLY A 123 16.60 3.49 9.15
CA GLY A 123 16.72 3.41 7.69
C GLY A 123 17.14 2.04 7.18
N GLN A 124 18.09 1.38 7.84
CA GLN A 124 18.55 0.04 7.49
C GLN A 124 17.44 -1.04 7.62
N ILE A 125 16.43 -0.79 8.46
CA ILE A 125 15.34 -1.74 8.74
C ILE A 125 14.11 -1.42 7.90
N LEU A 126 13.73 -0.14 7.81
CA LEU A 126 12.54 0.33 7.10
C LEU A 126 12.78 0.42 5.58
N GLY A 127 13.97 0.79 5.14
CA GLY A 127 14.33 0.97 3.72
C GLY A 127 14.08 -0.28 2.87
N PRO A 128 14.69 -1.45 3.17
CA PRO A 128 14.48 -2.69 2.41
C PRO A 128 13.03 -3.17 2.41
N ARG A 129 12.29 -2.90 3.50
CA ARG A 129 10.86 -3.22 3.62
C ARG A 129 9.97 -2.24 2.87
N GLY A 130 10.54 -1.11 2.49
CA GLY A 130 9.84 -0.03 1.83
C GLY A 130 8.90 0.75 2.71
N LYS A 131 9.06 0.68 4.02
CA LYS A 131 8.26 1.40 5.01
C LYS A 131 8.93 2.70 5.48
N MET A 132 9.69 3.37 4.59
CA MET A 132 10.28 4.67 4.93
C MET A 132 9.18 5.68 5.27
N PRO A 133 9.38 6.47 6.34
CA PRO A 133 8.37 7.43 6.75
C PRO A 133 8.13 8.51 5.71
N THR A 134 6.88 8.96 5.64
CA THR A 134 6.51 10.14 4.88
C THR A 134 6.82 11.38 5.72
N PRO A 135 7.67 12.31 5.22
CA PRO A 135 7.99 13.53 5.96
C PRO A 135 6.79 14.47 5.97
N ILE A 136 6.51 15.05 7.12
CA ILE A 136 5.47 16.06 7.31
C ILE A 136 6.03 17.30 8.01
N PRO A 137 5.56 18.52 7.69
CA PRO A 137 5.89 19.70 8.46
C PRO A 137 5.24 19.66 9.85
N PRO A 138 5.83 20.32 10.87
CA PRO A 138 5.29 20.33 12.23
C PRO A 138 3.87 20.91 12.35
N THR A 139 3.49 21.79 11.42
CA THR A 139 2.18 22.46 11.38
C THR A 139 1.11 21.67 10.63
N ALA A 140 1.45 20.49 10.09
CA ALA A 140 0.53 19.72 9.25
C ALA A 140 -0.74 19.26 10.01
N PRO A 141 -1.88 19.11 9.32
CA PRO A 141 -3.09 18.50 9.86
C PRO A 141 -2.90 16.98 9.98
N ILE A 142 -2.44 16.56 11.16
CA ILE A 142 -2.05 15.16 11.40
C ILE A 142 -3.23 14.18 11.28
N ASP A 143 -4.44 14.62 11.63
CA ASP A 143 -5.66 13.81 11.56
C ASP A 143 -5.95 13.32 10.14
N ASP A 144 -5.90 14.25 9.17
CA ASP A 144 -6.14 13.92 7.76
C ASP A 144 -5.01 13.04 7.19
N ILE A 145 -3.78 13.30 7.63
CA ILE A 145 -2.63 12.51 7.19
C ILE A 145 -2.74 11.07 7.68
N ILE A 146 -3.10 10.84 8.93
CA ILE A 146 -3.29 9.48 9.47
C ILE A 146 -4.43 8.78 8.73
N LYS A 147 -5.56 9.45 8.50
CA LYS A 147 -6.69 8.89 7.74
C LYS A 147 -6.29 8.50 6.32
N ARG A 148 -5.51 9.36 5.64
CA ARG A 148 -4.98 9.08 4.30
C ARG A 148 -4.00 7.91 4.31
N GLN A 149 -3.08 7.87 5.28
CA GLN A 149 -2.11 6.78 5.38
C GLN A 149 -2.78 5.42 5.57
N ARG A 150 -3.88 5.34 6.32
CA ARG A 150 -4.66 4.11 6.48
C ARG A 150 -5.31 3.63 5.19
N ARG A 151 -5.58 4.54 4.24
CA ARG A 151 -6.12 4.21 2.91
C ARG A 151 -5.05 4.00 1.85
N ASN A 152 -3.80 4.26 2.18
CA ASN A 152 -2.71 4.09 1.23
C ASN A 152 -2.40 2.61 0.98
N VAL A 153 -2.07 2.33 -0.27
CA VAL A 153 -1.45 1.07 -0.69
C VAL A 153 -0.20 1.38 -1.48
N ARG A 154 0.76 0.47 -1.42
CA ARG A 154 2.02 0.66 -2.09
C ARG A 154 2.07 -0.09 -3.41
N LEU A 155 2.26 0.63 -4.49
CA LEU A 155 2.51 0.09 -5.81
C LEU A 155 4.03 -0.02 -6.01
N LYS A 156 4.54 -1.25 -6.11
CA LYS A 156 5.97 -1.49 -6.28
C LYS A 156 6.22 -2.56 -7.33
N VAL A 157 7.03 -2.21 -8.33
CA VAL A 157 7.67 -3.15 -9.23
C VAL A 157 9.07 -3.45 -8.68
N LYS A 158 9.42 -4.73 -8.54
CA LYS A 158 10.75 -5.20 -8.15
C LYS A 158 11.49 -5.78 -9.35
N ASP A 159 11.88 -7.04 -9.24
CA ASP A 159 12.69 -7.76 -10.22
C ASP A 159 11.88 -8.28 -11.40
N GLN A 160 10.57 -8.41 -11.23
CA GLN A 160 9.65 -8.86 -12.27
C GLN A 160 8.66 -7.75 -12.63
N PRO A 161 8.21 -7.65 -13.89
CA PRO A 161 7.24 -6.66 -14.33
C PRO A 161 5.82 -7.04 -13.88
N VAL A 162 5.63 -7.21 -12.57
CA VAL A 162 4.36 -7.56 -11.94
C VAL A 162 4.16 -6.69 -10.72
N ILE A 163 2.98 -6.10 -10.62
CA ILE A 163 2.51 -5.36 -9.44
C ILE A 163 1.49 -6.22 -8.72
N GLN A 164 1.72 -6.43 -7.45
CA GLN A 164 0.78 -7.12 -6.56
C GLN A 164 0.40 -6.17 -5.45
N VAL A 165 -0.90 -5.97 -5.25
CA VAL A 165 -1.43 -5.03 -4.27
C VAL A 165 -2.72 -5.57 -3.64
N LYS A 166 -2.86 -5.38 -2.33
CA LYS A 166 -4.10 -5.65 -1.60
C LYS A 166 -5.10 -4.54 -1.92
N VAL A 167 -6.28 -4.90 -2.40
CA VAL A 167 -7.35 -3.95 -2.76
C VAL A 167 -8.51 -3.97 -1.79
N GLY A 168 -8.57 -4.94 -0.90
CA GLY A 168 -9.56 -5.06 0.15
C GLY A 168 -9.55 -6.42 0.82
N THR A 169 -10.63 -6.74 1.51
CA THR A 169 -10.87 -8.01 2.19
C THR A 169 -12.14 -8.68 1.66
N GLU A 170 -12.29 -9.98 1.89
CA GLU A 170 -13.47 -10.75 1.44
C GLU A 170 -14.80 -10.26 2.03
N ASP A 171 -14.77 -9.57 3.19
CA ASP A 171 -15.96 -9.03 3.85
C ASP A 171 -16.47 -7.73 3.20
N MET A 172 -15.68 -7.12 2.29
CA MET A 172 -16.06 -5.86 1.66
C MET A 172 -17.08 -6.09 0.53
N PRO A 173 -18.00 -5.11 0.33
CA PRO A 173 -18.90 -5.11 -0.83
C PRO A 173 -18.14 -5.08 -2.15
N ASP A 174 -18.67 -5.75 -3.17
CA ASP A 174 -18.03 -5.80 -4.49
C ASP A 174 -17.86 -4.42 -5.14
N ASP A 175 -18.82 -3.51 -4.96
CA ASP A 175 -18.74 -2.15 -5.49
C ASP A 175 -17.52 -1.39 -4.96
N VAL A 176 -17.21 -1.56 -3.66
CA VAL A 176 -16.04 -0.95 -3.01
C VAL A 176 -14.74 -1.55 -3.57
N LEU A 177 -14.69 -2.87 -3.72
CA LEU A 177 -13.54 -3.56 -4.31
C LEU A 177 -13.31 -3.12 -5.75
N ILE A 178 -14.38 -3.00 -6.54
CA ILE A 178 -14.31 -2.54 -7.93
C ILE A 178 -13.77 -1.11 -8.00
N GLN A 179 -14.23 -0.20 -7.16
CA GLN A 179 -13.73 1.18 -7.11
C GLN A 179 -12.23 1.21 -6.78
N ASN A 180 -11.79 0.45 -5.78
CA ASN A 180 -10.39 0.35 -5.41
C ASN A 180 -9.55 -0.21 -6.59
N ILE A 181 -10.01 -1.28 -7.25
CA ILE A 181 -9.32 -1.87 -8.39
C ILE A 181 -9.20 -0.87 -9.54
N LEU A 182 -10.28 -0.19 -9.90
CA LEU A 182 -10.28 0.81 -10.97
C LEU A 182 -9.33 1.97 -10.67
N THR A 183 -9.27 2.42 -9.41
CA THR A 183 -8.33 3.46 -8.98
C THR A 183 -6.88 3.01 -9.16
N VAL A 184 -6.54 1.77 -8.79
CA VAL A 184 -5.19 1.21 -8.99
C VAL A 184 -4.86 1.15 -10.48
N ILE A 185 -5.77 0.64 -11.30
CA ILE A 185 -5.53 0.51 -12.75
C ILE A 185 -5.38 1.87 -13.42
N SER A 186 -6.27 2.84 -13.13
CA SER A 186 -6.15 4.21 -13.65
C SER A 186 -4.82 4.85 -13.29
N ARG A 187 -4.35 4.66 -12.06
CA ARG A 187 -3.07 5.20 -11.63
C ARG A 187 -1.90 4.57 -12.39
N LEU A 188 -1.96 3.26 -12.61
CA LEU A 188 -0.95 2.55 -13.39
C LEU A 188 -0.95 3.01 -14.85
N GLU A 189 -2.12 3.17 -15.48
CA GLU A 189 -2.23 3.68 -16.84
C GLU A 189 -1.62 5.08 -16.98
N ALA A 190 -1.87 5.96 -16.01
CA ALA A 190 -1.32 7.32 -16.02
C ALA A 190 0.20 7.36 -15.80
N LYS A 191 0.77 6.35 -15.14
CA LYS A 191 2.19 6.28 -14.83
C LYS A 191 3.02 5.61 -15.92
N LEU A 192 2.42 4.68 -16.64
CA LEU A 192 3.10 3.90 -17.67
C LEU A 192 3.22 4.69 -18.97
N GLU A 193 4.37 4.65 -19.64
CA GLU A 193 4.65 5.40 -20.88
C GLU A 193 3.64 5.12 -22.00
N LYS A 194 3.30 3.85 -22.23
CA LYS A 194 2.33 3.43 -23.25
C LYS A 194 0.93 3.22 -22.66
N GLY A 195 0.70 3.69 -21.42
CA GLY A 195 -0.58 3.59 -20.74
C GLY A 195 -1.14 2.16 -20.69
N PRO A 196 -2.40 1.96 -21.14
CA PRO A 196 -3.05 0.65 -21.11
C PRO A 196 -2.33 -0.42 -21.93
N LYS A 197 -1.58 -0.05 -22.98
CA LYS A 197 -0.82 -1.00 -23.83
C LYS A 197 0.29 -1.73 -23.07
N ASN A 198 0.79 -1.15 -21.98
CA ASN A 198 1.77 -1.80 -21.13
C ASN A 198 1.17 -2.87 -20.19
N ILE A 199 -0.16 -2.94 -20.05
CA ILE A 199 -0.82 -3.95 -19.24
C ILE A 199 -1.01 -5.22 -20.06
N LYS A 200 -0.35 -6.32 -19.67
CA LYS A 200 -0.44 -7.62 -20.34
C LYS A 200 -1.61 -8.46 -19.85
N ALA A 201 -1.81 -8.50 -18.54
CA ALA A 201 -2.87 -9.27 -17.90
C ALA A 201 -3.19 -8.70 -16.52
N VAL A 202 -4.45 -8.78 -16.16
CA VAL A 202 -4.94 -8.44 -14.83
C VAL A 202 -5.58 -9.68 -14.24
N SER A 203 -5.34 -9.93 -12.97
CA SER A 203 -5.89 -11.08 -12.25
C SER A 203 -6.19 -10.70 -10.81
N ILE A 204 -7.18 -11.35 -10.25
CA ILE A 204 -7.60 -11.20 -8.85
C ILE A 204 -7.53 -12.56 -8.17
N LYS A 205 -7.17 -12.56 -6.90
CA LYS A 205 -7.24 -13.75 -6.06
C LYS A 205 -7.55 -13.37 -4.61
N ALA A 206 -8.13 -14.29 -3.85
CA ALA A 206 -8.05 -14.26 -2.39
C ALA A 206 -6.69 -14.81 -1.94
N SER A 207 -6.21 -14.44 -0.74
CA SER A 207 -4.88 -14.83 -0.24
C SER A 207 -4.57 -16.31 -0.38
N MET A 208 -5.55 -17.18 -0.08
CA MET A 208 -5.39 -18.64 -0.19
C MET A 208 -6.23 -19.25 -1.33
N GLY A 209 -6.87 -18.40 -2.13
CA GLY A 209 -7.71 -18.83 -3.25
C GLY A 209 -6.94 -18.96 -4.56
N PRO A 210 -7.56 -19.59 -5.58
CA PRO A 210 -7.00 -19.66 -6.92
C PRO A 210 -7.02 -18.30 -7.60
N LEU A 211 -6.15 -18.13 -8.58
CA LEU A 211 -6.03 -16.92 -9.37
C LEU A 211 -7.08 -16.90 -10.48
N VAL A 212 -7.89 -15.84 -10.53
CA VAL A 212 -8.88 -15.59 -11.58
C VAL A 212 -8.37 -14.49 -12.50
N LYS A 213 -8.29 -14.77 -13.79
CA LYS A 213 -7.88 -13.79 -14.81
C LYS A 213 -9.08 -12.97 -15.25
N ILE A 214 -8.87 -11.66 -15.41
CA ILE A 214 -9.88 -10.75 -15.91
C ILE A 214 -9.64 -10.52 -17.41
N PRO A 215 -10.65 -10.73 -18.26
CA PRO A 215 -10.53 -10.41 -19.69
C PRO A 215 -10.32 -8.91 -19.86
N LEU A 216 -9.27 -8.55 -20.59
CA LEU A 216 -9.01 -7.17 -20.98
C LEU A 216 -9.78 -6.89 -22.26
N THR A 217 -10.52 -5.78 -22.30
CA THR A 217 -11.07 -5.24 -23.55
C THR A 217 -9.91 -4.79 -24.43
N ALA A 218 -9.89 -5.24 -25.68
CA ALA A 218 -8.86 -4.85 -26.63
C ALA A 218 -8.81 -3.32 -26.72
N VAL A 219 -7.67 -2.75 -26.36
CA VAL A 219 -7.38 -1.32 -26.60
C VAL A 219 -6.87 -1.24 -28.01
N ALA A 220 -7.73 -0.74 -28.91
CA ALA A 220 -7.39 -0.46 -30.31
C ALA A 220 -6.21 0.51 -30.41
#